data_3afd7b527ac51ba2d55a52a1fabf4d36
#
_entry.id   3afd7b527ac51ba2d55a52a1fabf4d36
#
_cell.length_a   1.000
_cell.length_b   1.000
_cell.length_c   1.000
_cell.angle_alpha   90.00
_cell.angle_beta   90.00
_cell.angle_gamma   90.00
#
_symmetry.space_group_name_H-M   'P 1'
#
loop_
_entity.id
_entity.type
_entity.pdbx_description
1 polymer ?
#
loop_
_entity_poly.entity_id
_entity_poly.type
_entity_poly.pdbx_seq_one_letter_code
_entity_poly.pdbx_strand_id
1 'polypeptide(L)'
;MKKINLHKKFSRFSDHWKPHRIAVVDNMQVLLAKLKGDFIWHQHQDEDELFLVQKGILEMHFRDRVEVLEAGEMIVVPKGVEHCPKTRDGQEVEVLLFEKLSTKHTGDTQHELTQNEYPEL
;
A
#
# COMPACT_ATOMS: atom_id res chain seq x y z
N MET A 1 -0.08 25.17 -2.02
CA MET A 1 -1.14 24.16 -2.14
C MET A 1 -1.61 24.06 -3.57
N LYS A 2 -1.39 22.92 -4.14
CA LYS A 2 -1.79 22.62 -5.53
C LYS A 2 -2.55 21.31 -5.54
N LYS A 3 -3.51 21.18 -6.48
CA LYS A 3 -4.22 19.91 -6.66
C LYS A 3 -3.24 18.83 -7.09
N ILE A 4 -3.50 17.59 -6.67
CA ILE A 4 -2.73 16.42 -7.03
C ILE A 4 -3.62 15.56 -7.93
N ASN A 5 -3.10 15.18 -9.10
CA ASN A 5 -3.78 14.28 -10.02
C ASN A 5 -3.16 12.88 -9.85
N LEU A 6 -3.93 11.95 -9.32
CA LEU A 6 -3.43 10.60 -9.01
C LEU A 6 -2.96 9.87 -10.27
N HIS A 7 -3.72 9.94 -11.36
CA HIS A 7 -3.36 9.29 -12.61
C HIS A 7 -1.99 9.78 -13.12
N LYS A 8 -1.75 11.08 -13.07
CA LYS A 8 -0.46 11.66 -13.46
C LYS A 8 0.66 11.19 -12.55
N LYS A 9 0.41 11.11 -11.24
CA LYS A 9 1.40 10.63 -10.29
C LYS A 9 1.75 9.17 -10.54
N PHE A 10 0.77 8.30 -10.76
CA PHE A 10 1.02 6.91 -11.10
C PHE A 10 1.86 6.76 -12.38
N SER A 11 1.71 7.65 -13.34
CA SER A 11 2.47 7.59 -14.59
C SER A 11 3.96 7.90 -14.43
N ARG A 12 4.39 8.39 -13.26
CA ARG A 12 5.77 8.81 -13.00
C ARG A 12 6.68 7.71 -12.48
N PHE A 13 6.14 6.54 -12.18
CA PHE A 13 6.96 5.44 -11.67
C PHE A 13 6.45 4.11 -12.22
N SER A 14 7.32 3.10 -12.25
CA SER A 14 6.99 1.78 -12.76
C SER A 14 7.44 0.65 -11.83
N ASP A 15 8.20 0.96 -10.78
CA ASP A 15 8.67 -0.05 -9.83
C ASP A 15 7.50 -0.62 -9.02
N HIS A 16 7.64 -1.86 -8.58
CA HIS A 16 6.63 -2.56 -7.82
C HIS A 16 7.04 -2.71 -6.35
N TRP A 17 6.05 -2.70 -5.47
CA TRP A 17 6.23 -2.85 -4.02
C TRP A 17 7.09 -1.76 -3.40
N LYS A 18 7.09 -0.58 -4.01
CA LYS A 18 7.85 0.60 -3.54
C LYS A 18 6.92 1.80 -3.44
N PRO A 19 6.35 2.05 -2.26
CA PRO A 19 5.49 3.23 -2.08
C PRO A 19 6.24 4.54 -2.31
N HIS A 20 5.54 5.49 -2.91
CA HIS A 20 6.03 6.84 -3.18
C HIS A 20 5.10 7.84 -2.48
N ARG A 21 5.66 8.76 -1.72
CA ARG A 21 4.87 9.76 -1.00
C ARG A 21 4.40 10.86 -1.95
N ILE A 22 3.11 11.19 -1.88
CA ILE A 22 2.53 12.27 -2.67
C ILE A 22 2.00 13.41 -1.81
N ALA A 23 1.73 13.18 -0.54
CA ALA A 23 1.19 14.21 0.35
C ALA A 23 1.39 13.84 1.81
N VAL A 24 1.38 14.86 2.66
CA VAL A 24 1.38 14.72 4.12
C VAL A 24 0.17 15.48 4.65
N VAL A 25 -0.58 14.86 5.53
CA VAL A 25 -1.74 15.45 6.20
C VAL A 25 -1.52 15.28 7.70
N ASP A 26 -1.16 16.35 8.40
CA ASP A 26 -0.78 16.29 9.83
C ASP A 26 0.32 15.23 10.06
N ASN A 27 0.07 14.25 10.91
CA ASN A 27 1.00 13.15 11.17
C ASN A 27 0.76 11.94 10.25
N MET A 28 -0.01 12.12 9.19
CA MET A 28 -0.36 11.09 8.22
C MET A 28 0.32 11.34 6.89
N GLN A 29 0.51 10.30 6.13
CA GLN A 29 1.05 10.40 4.76
C GLN A 29 0.15 9.67 3.77
N VAL A 30 0.14 10.17 2.55
CA VAL A 30 -0.52 9.54 1.42
C VAL A 30 0.57 9.01 0.48
N LEU A 31 0.51 7.73 0.19
CA LEU A 31 1.48 7.04 -0.66
C LEU A 31 0.77 6.41 -1.85
N LEU A 32 1.46 6.30 -2.97
CA LEU A 32 1.02 5.51 -4.11
C LEU A 32 1.99 4.36 -4.31
N ALA A 33 1.46 3.19 -4.65
CA ALA A 33 2.28 2.03 -4.96
C ALA A 33 1.67 1.24 -6.12
N LYS A 34 2.52 0.58 -6.88
CA LYS A 34 2.13 -0.42 -7.86
C LYS A 34 2.51 -1.78 -7.33
N LEU A 35 1.56 -2.70 -7.35
CA LEU A 35 1.72 -4.03 -6.79
C LEU A 35 1.63 -5.05 -7.93
N LYS A 36 2.48 -6.09 -7.87
CA LYS A 36 2.45 -7.17 -8.83
C LYS A 36 3.03 -8.43 -8.19
N GLY A 37 2.24 -9.48 -8.12
CA GLY A 37 2.64 -10.72 -7.47
C GLY A 37 2.28 -10.75 -6.00
N ASP A 38 3.05 -11.49 -5.22
CA ASP A 38 2.82 -11.66 -3.80
C ASP A 38 3.75 -10.77 -2.98
N PHE A 39 3.22 -10.15 -1.95
CA PHE A 39 4.03 -9.47 -0.95
C PHE A 39 4.41 -10.47 0.15
N ILE A 40 4.72 -9.98 1.34
CA ILE A 40 5.07 -10.81 2.50
C ILE A 40 4.01 -10.67 3.60
N TRP A 41 3.90 -11.69 4.43
CA TRP A 41 3.10 -11.61 5.64
C TRP A 41 3.76 -10.67 6.63
N HIS A 42 3.01 -9.69 7.13
CA HIS A 42 3.50 -8.71 8.09
C HIS A 42 2.36 -8.09 8.87
N GLN A 43 2.70 -7.34 9.91
CA GLN A 43 1.74 -6.59 10.71
C GLN A 43 2.40 -5.30 11.19
N HIS A 44 1.56 -4.31 11.51
CA HIS A 44 1.99 -3.06 12.13
C HIS A 44 1.39 -3.02 13.53
N GLN A 45 2.24 -2.97 14.57
CA GLN A 45 1.75 -3.07 15.95
C GLN A 45 1.02 -1.80 16.42
N ASP A 46 1.45 -0.64 15.95
CA ASP A 46 1.01 0.64 16.47
C ASP A 46 0.21 1.47 15.48
N GLU A 47 0.08 1.05 14.23
CA GLU A 47 -0.58 1.83 13.19
C GLU A 47 -1.61 1.02 12.43
N ASP A 48 -2.75 1.67 12.15
CA ASP A 48 -3.71 1.19 11.16
C ASP A 48 -3.21 1.58 9.76
N GLU A 49 -3.60 0.82 8.74
CA GLU A 49 -3.20 1.12 7.36
C GLU A 49 -4.41 1.02 6.45
N LEU A 50 -4.65 2.08 5.67
CA LEU A 50 -5.74 2.11 4.70
C LEU A 50 -5.18 1.82 3.31
N PHE A 51 -5.85 0.91 2.59
CA PHE A 51 -5.59 0.62 1.18
C PHE A 51 -6.82 1.00 0.36
N LEU A 52 -6.63 1.80 -0.67
CA LEU A 52 -7.66 2.13 -1.65
C LEU A 52 -7.17 1.68 -3.03
N VAL A 53 -7.90 0.78 -3.66
CA VAL A 53 -7.54 0.30 -5.01
C VAL A 53 -7.98 1.32 -6.04
N GLN A 54 -7.03 1.76 -6.87
CA GLN A 54 -7.28 2.70 -7.95
C GLN A 54 -7.47 1.98 -9.28
N LYS A 55 -6.75 0.86 -9.49
CA LYS A 55 -6.79 0.08 -10.72
C LYS A 55 -6.41 -1.37 -10.43
N GLY A 56 -7.11 -2.30 -11.05
CA GLY A 56 -6.84 -3.72 -10.90
C GLY A 56 -7.60 -4.35 -9.74
N ILE A 57 -7.22 -5.56 -9.38
CA ILE A 57 -7.84 -6.35 -8.31
C ILE A 57 -6.78 -6.73 -7.30
N LEU A 58 -6.99 -6.32 -6.05
CA LEU A 58 -6.11 -6.64 -4.93
C LEU A 58 -6.75 -7.71 -4.06
N GLU A 59 -5.98 -8.75 -3.74
CA GLU A 59 -6.37 -9.72 -2.72
C GLU A 59 -5.63 -9.41 -1.43
N MET A 60 -6.35 -9.01 -0.41
CA MET A 60 -5.78 -8.83 0.91
C MET A 60 -5.98 -10.10 1.70
N HIS A 61 -4.91 -10.85 1.89
CA HIS A 61 -4.94 -12.12 2.61
C HIS A 61 -4.76 -11.88 4.10
N PHE A 62 -5.70 -12.41 4.88
CA PHE A 62 -5.62 -12.52 6.34
C PHE A 62 -5.48 -14.00 6.69
N ARG A 63 -5.14 -14.32 7.93
CA ARG A 63 -4.98 -15.73 8.33
C ARG A 63 -6.28 -16.52 8.24
N ASP A 64 -7.41 -15.86 8.41
CA ASP A 64 -8.74 -16.49 8.43
C ASP A 64 -9.58 -16.27 7.17
N ARG A 65 -9.18 -15.36 6.27
CA ARG A 65 -9.98 -15.05 5.08
C ARG A 65 -9.18 -14.22 4.07
N VAL A 66 -9.77 -14.03 2.91
CA VAL A 66 -9.28 -13.14 1.87
C VAL A 66 -10.36 -12.10 1.55
N GLU A 67 -9.98 -10.82 1.58
CA GLU A 67 -10.82 -9.73 1.08
C GLU A 67 -10.34 -9.35 -0.32
N VAL A 68 -11.24 -9.33 -1.28
CA VAL A 68 -10.95 -8.98 -2.67
C VAL A 68 -11.44 -7.56 -2.94
N LEU A 69 -10.52 -6.69 -3.34
CA LEU A 69 -10.83 -5.28 -3.60
C LEU A 69 -10.70 -4.98 -5.09
N GLU A 70 -11.74 -4.37 -5.63
CA GLU A 70 -11.76 -3.84 -7.00
C GLU A 70 -11.53 -2.33 -6.98
N ALA A 71 -11.34 -1.73 -8.15
CA ALA A 71 -11.14 -0.29 -8.26
C ALA A 71 -12.25 0.50 -7.57
N GLY A 72 -11.88 1.48 -6.76
CA GLY A 72 -12.81 2.28 -5.97
C GLY A 72 -13.14 1.68 -4.61
N GLU A 73 -12.65 0.51 -4.28
CA GLU A 73 -12.87 -0.14 -2.98
C GLU A 73 -11.67 0.03 -2.06
N MET A 74 -11.94 0.09 -0.77
CA MET A 74 -10.90 0.30 0.24
C MET A 74 -11.07 -0.65 1.42
N ILE A 75 -9.97 -0.85 2.14
CA ILE A 75 -9.98 -1.60 3.39
C ILE A 75 -9.04 -0.91 4.38
N VAL A 76 -9.42 -0.92 5.65
CA VAL A 76 -8.52 -0.52 6.73
C VAL A 76 -8.04 -1.79 7.42
N VAL A 77 -6.74 -2.00 7.42
CA VAL A 77 -6.11 -3.09 8.16
C VAL A 77 -5.76 -2.56 9.55
N PRO A 78 -6.43 -3.05 10.61
CA PRO A 78 -6.16 -2.56 11.95
C PRO A 78 -4.75 -2.94 12.42
N LYS A 79 -4.22 -2.15 13.36
CA LYS A 79 -2.95 -2.48 14.02
C LYS A 79 -2.99 -3.90 14.60
N GLY A 80 -1.88 -4.60 14.53
CA GLY A 80 -1.74 -5.94 15.07
C GLY A 80 -2.31 -7.07 14.21
N VAL A 81 -2.93 -6.75 13.07
CA VAL A 81 -3.51 -7.77 12.19
C VAL A 81 -2.50 -8.19 11.12
N GLU A 82 -2.14 -9.47 11.13
CA GLU A 82 -1.27 -10.02 10.09
C GLU A 82 -1.97 -10.04 8.74
N HIS A 83 -1.29 -9.59 7.71
CA HIS A 83 -1.84 -9.52 6.36
C HIS A 83 -0.76 -9.68 5.30
N CYS A 84 -1.20 -10.08 4.10
CA CYS A 84 -0.32 -10.27 2.95
C CYS A 84 -1.07 -9.87 1.69
N PRO A 85 -0.75 -8.71 1.10
CA PRO A 85 -1.36 -8.31 -0.17
C PRO A 85 -0.82 -9.14 -1.33
N LYS A 86 -1.72 -9.51 -2.25
CA LYS A 86 -1.36 -10.28 -3.45
C LYS A 86 -2.14 -9.78 -4.65
N THR A 87 -1.58 -9.95 -5.82
CA THR A 87 -2.27 -9.68 -7.08
C THR A 87 -2.50 -10.98 -7.84
N ARG A 88 -3.42 -10.97 -8.81
CA ARG A 88 -3.81 -12.16 -9.58
C ARG A 88 -3.06 -12.23 -10.90
N ASP A 89 -2.60 -13.43 -11.26
CA ASP A 89 -2.10 -13.75 -12.61
C ASP A 89 -1.06 -12.76 -13.14
N GLY A 90 -0.21 -12.23 -12.26
CA GLY A 90 0.81 -11.27 -12.65
C GLY A 90 0.27 -9.93 -13.11
N GLN A 91 -0.98 -9.59 -12.80
CA GLN A 91 -1.56 -8.29 -13.13
C GLN A 91 -1.10 -7.22 -12.17
N GLU A 92 -0.89 -6.02 -12.70
CA GLU A 92 -0.51 -4.86 -11.91
C GLU A 92 -1.73 -4.25 -11.24
N VAL A 93 -1.57 -3.85 -9.97
CA VAL A 93 -2.60 -3.16 -9.19
C VAL A 93 -2.03 -1.82 -8.75
N GLU A 94 -2.81 -0.75 -8.89
CA GLU A 94 -2.46 0.57 -8.41
C GLU A 94 -3.24 0.86 -7.15
N VAL A 95 -2.53 1.19 -6.07
CA VAL A 95 -3.14 1.47 -4.75
C VAL A 95 -2.68 2.81 -4.19
N LEU A 96 -3.59 3.42 -3.43
CA LEU A 96 -3.28 4.55 -2.57
C LEU A 96 -3.26 4.02 -1.14
N LEU A 97 -2.20 4.36 -0.41
CA LEU A 97 -2.05 4.04 1.01
C LEU A 97 -2.20 5.31 1.82
N PHE A 98 -2.87 5.22 2.96
CA PHE A 98 -2.99 6.31 3.92
C PHE A 98 -2.64 5.78 5.29
N GLU A 99 -1.62 6.35 5.92
CA GLU A 99 -1.03 5.80 7.13
C GLU A 99 -0.25 6.85 7.89
N LYS A 100 0.06 6.58 9.16
CA LYS A 100 0.92 7.47 9.94
C LYS A 100 2.32 7.54 9.34
N LEU A 101 2.98 8.68 9.47
CA LEU A 101 4.37 8.87 9.04
C LEU A 101 5.31 7.87 9.71
N SER A 102 4.97 7.39 10.91
CA SER A 102 5.78 6.41 11.66
C SER A 102 5.68 4.97 11.14
N THR A 103 4.75 4.70 10.19
CA THR A 103 4.50 3.34 9.72
C THR A 103 5.69 2.82 8.91
N LYS A 104 6.16 1.62 9.24
CA LYS A 104 7.24 0.93 8.50
C LYS A 104 6.65 0.06 7.41
N HIS A 105 7.28 0.03 6.24
CA HIS A 105 6.79 -0.66 5.03
C HIS A 105 6.33 -2.10 5.29
N THR A 106 7.12 -2.89 5.99
CA THR A 106 6.83 -4.30 6.31
C THR A 106 6.68 -4.52 7.82
N GLY A 107 6.27 -3.49 8.56
CA GLY A 107 6.16 -3.57 10.01
C GLY A 107 7.50 -3.91 10.66
N ASP A 108 7.53 -4.92 11.52
CA ASP A 108 8.74 -5.39 12.18
C ASP A 108 9.49 -6.47 11.37
N THR A 109 8.96 -6.86 10.22
CA THR A 109 9.57 -7.89 9.37
C THR A 109 10.58 -7.25 8.42
N GLN A 110 11.80 -7.79 8.36
CA GLN A 110 12.79 -7.40 7.37
C GLN A 110 12.82 -8.42 6.24
N HIS A 111 12.81 -7.93 5.00
CA HIS A 111 12.80 -8.74 3.81
C HIS A 111 13.47 -7.98 2.66
N GLU A 112 13.87 -8.67 1.60
CA GLU A 112 14.46 -8.00 0.43
C GLU A 112 13.52 -6.99 -0.22
N LEU A 113 12.20 -7.15 -0.07
CA LEU A 113 11.20 -6.21 -0.56
C LEU A 113 10.97 -5.01 0.37
N THR A 114 11.55 -5.03 1.59
CA THR A 114 11.35 -3.96 2.58
C THR A 114 11.97 -2.66 2.11
N GLN A 115 11.19 -1.58 2.14
CA GLN A 115 11.64 -0.23 1.84
C GLN A 115 11.73 0.58 3.13
N ASN A 116 12.92 1.08 3.46
CA ASN A 116 13.15 1.83 4.69
C ASN A 116 12.82 3.32 4.55
N GLU A 117 12.81 3.83 3.33
CA GLU A 117 12.46 5.22 3.04
C GLU A 117 11.52 5.27 1.85
N TYR A 118 10.61 6.25 1.86
CA TYR A 118 9.65 6.46 0.76
C TYR A 118 10.06 7.69 -0.04
N PRO A 119 10.40 7.52 -1.33
CA PRO A 119 10.73 8.67 -2.16
C PRO A 119 9.52 9.56 -2.37
N GLU A 120 9.79 10.86 -2.45
CA GLU A 120 8.77 11.86 -2.82
C GLU A 120 8.51 11.78 -4.32
N LEU A 121 7.28 11.99 -4.70
CA LEU A 121 6.88 11.91 -6.10
C LEU A 121 6.35 13.26 -6.60
#